data_46adc078554f29bb006b17f16600a5ea
#
_entry.id   46adc078554f29bb006b17f16600a5ea
#
_cell.length_a   1.000
_cell.length_b   1.000
_cell.length_c   1.000
_cell.angle_alpha   90.00
_cell.angle_beta   90.00
_cell.angle_gamma   90.00
#
_symmetry.space_group_name_H-M   'P 1'
#
loop_
_entity.id
_entity.type
_entity.pdbx_description
1 polymer ?
#
loop_
_entity_poly.entity_id
_entity_poly.type
_entity_poly.pdbx_seq_one_letter_code
_entity_poly.pdbx_strand_id
1 'polypeptide(L)'
;ASDVYKRQIHYGSEEGLDFTNVYFASVLFAALTASNEMAVERGESFVGFEDSAYASGEFFEKYVTQDFVPVTERVKEIFAASSVHVPTREDWAELAEKIKKGGLYNRNLQAVPPTGSISYINNSTSSIHPIVAKVEIRKEGKIGRVYYPAPFMTNDNLEYYRDAYEIGPEKIIDTYAVATQHVDQGLSLTLFYPDTVTTRDLNKSYIYAWRKGIKTLYYMRLRQMALEGTEVEGCVSCML
;
A
#
# COMPACT_ATOMS: atom_id res chain seq x y z
N ALA A 1 11.60 9.18 15.59
CA ALA A 1 10.45 8.94 16.50
C ALA A 1 9.52 10.15 16.63
N SER A 2 10.05 11.39 16.72
CA SER A 2 9.22 12.61 16.80
C SER A 2 8.35 12.86 15.56
N ASP A 3 8.71 12.30 14.43
CA ASP A 3 7.98 12.45 13.16
C ASP A 3 6.71 11.59 13.08
N VAL A 4 6.62 10.50 13.82
CA VAL A 4 5.45 9.62 13.83
C VAL A 4 4.23 10.34 14.42
N TYR A 5 4.42 11.14 15.46
CA TYR A 5 3.35 11.95 16.07
C TYR A 5 2.78 13.03 15.15
N LYS A 6 3.57 13.51 14.21
CA LYS A 6 3.13 14.53 13.23
C LYS A 6 2.41 13.93 12.02
N ARG A 7 2.47 12.59 11.83
CA ARG A 7 1.91 11.88 10.67
C ARG A 7 0.63 11.13 10.98
N GLN A 8 -0.13 11.59 11.97
CA GLN A 8 -1.38 10.96 12.37
C GLN A 8 -2.46 11.26 11.33
N ILE A 9 -2.79 10.26 10.52
CA ILE A 9 -3.82 10.30 9.48
C ILE A 9 -4.70 9.06 9.66
N HIS A 10 -6.01 9.25 9.59
CA HIS A 10 -6.93 8.12 9.62
C HIS A 10 -6.87 7.31 8.33
N TYR A 11 -6.74 6.00 8.46
CA TYR A 11 -6.72 5.08 7.32
C TYR A 11 -8.01 5.20 6.50
N GLY A 12 -7.88 5.33 5.17
CA GLY A 12 -9.01 5.46 4.25
C GLY A 12 -9.81 6.76 4.40
N SER A 13 -9.26 7.79 5.07
CA SER A 13 -9.75 9.16 5.01
C SER A 13 -9.28 9.85 3.72
N GLU A 14 -9.82 11.01 3.41
CA GLU A 14 -9.36 11.84 2.29
C GLU A 14 -7.86 12.12 2.37
N GLU A 15 -7.37 12.50 3.54
CA GLU A 15 -5.93 12.69 3.80
C GLU A 15 -5.13 11.40 3.64
N GLY A 16 -5.68 10.25 4.08
CA GLY A 16 -5.06 8.94 3.92
C GLY A 16 -4.93 8.52 2.46
N LEU A 17 -5.94 8.79 1.65
CA LEU A 17 -5.92 8.54 0.22
C LEU A 17 -4.94 9.48 -0.49
N ASP A 18 -4.94 10.77 -0.16
CA ASP A 18 -4.01 11.76 -0.69
C ASP A 18 -2.55 11.37 -0.37
N PHE A 19 -2.27 11.06 0.89
CA PHE A 19 -0.93 10.58 1.28
C PHE A 19 -0.50 9.33 0.50
N THR A 20 -1.40 8.35 0.37
CA THR A 20 -1.12 7.11 -0.36
C THR A 20 -0.81 7.39 -1.83
N ASN A 21 -1.57 8.28 -2.45
CA ASN A 21 -1.39 8.68 -3.85
C ASN A 21 -0.01 9.29 -4.09
N VAL A 22 0.33 10.31 -3.32
CA VAL A 22 1.62 11.02 -3.45
C VAL A 22 2.80 10.11 -3.12
N TYR A 23 2.66 9.28 -2.06
CA TYR A 23 3.72 8.36 -1.65
C TYR A 23 4.06 7.36 -2.76
N PHE A 24 3.05 6.67 -3.31
CA PHE A 24 3.27 5.66 -4.34
C PHE A 24 3.72 6.27 -5.67
N ALA A 25 3.25 7.46 -6.03
CA ALA A 25 3.74 8.20 -7.18
C ALA A 25 5.24 8.56 -7.04
N SER A 26 5.64 9.06 -5.86
CA SER A 26 7.04 9.41 -5.58
C SER A 26 7.95 8.19 -5.58
N VAL A 27 7.50 7.06 -5.00
CA VAL A 27 8.26 5.79 -5.01
C VAL A 27 8.43 5.27 -6.44
N LEU A 28 7.37 5.32 -7.25
CA LEU A 28 7.46 4.91 -8.67
C LEU A 28 8.42 5.81 -9.45
N PHE A 29 8.35 7.12 -9.27
CA PHE A 29 9.27 8.07 -9.91
C PHE A 29 10.73 7.74 -9.60
N ALA A 30 11.04 7.54 -8.32
CA ALA A 30 12.38 7.17 -7.88
C ALA A 30 12.84 5.82 -8.43
N ALA A 31 11.95 4.82 -8.48
CA ALA A 31 12.24 3.49 -9.02
C ALA A 31 12.51 3.54 -10.54
N LEU A 32 11.72 4.32 -11.28
CA LEU A 32 11.94 4.55 -12.72
C LEU A 32 13.25 5.28 -12.98
N THR A 33 13.56 6.32 -12.18
CA THR A 33 14.81 7.06 -12.28
C THR A 33 16.00 6.14 -12.08
N ALA A 34 16.02 5.36 -10.99
CA ALA A 34 17.10 4.43 -10.71
C ALA A 34 17.25 3.35 -11.79
N SER A 35 16.13 2.82 -12.31
CA SER A 35 16.16 1.82 -13.38
C SER A 35 16.66 2.38 -14.71
N ASN A 36 16.38 3.67 -15.00
CA ASN A 36 16.93 4.36 -16.17
C ASN A 36 18.44 4.60 -16.02
N GLU A 37 18.89 5.06 -14.87
CA GLU A 37 20.32 5.23 -14.57
C GLU A 37 21.09 3.92 -14.73
N MET A 38 20.54 2.80 -14.21
CA MET A 38 21.12 1.46 -14.42
C MET A 38 21.18 1.05 -15.88
N ALA A 39 20.15 1.35 -16.67
CA ALA A 39 20.14 1.03 -18.10
C ALA A 39 21.20 1.82 -18.85
N VAL A 40 21.34 3.09 -18.56
CA VAL A 40 22.36 3.97 -19.16
C VAL A 40 23.79 3.52 -18.78
N GLU A 41 24.00 3.22 -17.49
CA GLU A 41 25.33 2.77 -16.99
C GLU A 41 25.74 1.43 -17.64
N ARG A 42 24.81 0.50 -17.82
CA ARG A 42 25.08 -0.83 -18.38
C ARG A 42 25.01 -0.87 -19.91
N GLY A 43 24.43 0.15 -20.55
CA GLY A 43 24.21 0.19 -21.99
C GLY A 43 23.19 -0.82 -22.48
N GLU A 44 22.27 -1.25 -21.61
CA GLU A 44 21.24 -2.25 -21.94
C GLU A 44 19.90 -1.97 -21.25
N SER A 45 18.80 -2.31 -21.91
CA SER A 45 17.44 -2.25 -21.38
C SER A 45 16.86 -3.65 -21.23
N PHE A 46 15.75 -3.76 -20.48
CA PHE A 46 15.04 -5.04 -20.40
C PHE A 46 14.57 -5.51 -21.80
N VAL A 47 14.49 -6.83 -21.98
CA VAL A 47 14.10 -7.43 -23.27
C VAL A 47 12.68 -7.03 -23.66
N GLY A 48 12.52 -6.43 -24.85
CA GLY A 48 11.24 -5.94 -25.37
C GLY A 48 10.91 -4.51 -24.90
N PHE A 49 11.89 -3.74 -24.46
CA PHE A 49 11.70 -2.34 -24.08
C PHE A 49 11.12 -1.51 -25.22
N GLU A 50 11.58 -1.70 -26.44
CA GLU A 50 11.19 -0.94 -27.64
C GLU A 50 9.69 -1.05 -27.93
N ASP A 51 9.07 -2.18 -27.59
CA ASP A 51 7.63 -2.44 -27.78
C ASP A 51 6.78 -2.05 -26.54
N SER A 52 7.40 -1.45 -25.54
CA SER A 52 6.73 -1.12 -24.26
C SER A 52 6.04 0.24 -24.29
N ALA A 53 5.06 0.41 -23.39
CA ALA A 53 4.43 1.70 -23.12
C ALA A 53 5.43 2.75 -22.56
N TYR A 54 6.57 2.32 -22.05
CA TYR A 54 7.65 3.21 -21.61
C TYR A 54 8.38 3.83 -22.81
N ALA A 55 8.71 3.02 -23.83
CA ALA A 55 9.39 3.50 -25.03
C ALA A 55 8.48 4.40 -25.88
N SER A 56 7.19 4.06 -26.01
CA SER A 56 6.21 4.90 -26.70
C SER A 56 5.89 6.20 -25.96
N GLY A 57 6.05 6.20 -24.63
CA GLY A 57 5.67 7.31 -23.76
C GLY A 57 4.22 7.24 -23.24
N GLU A 58 3.41 6.30 -23.71
CA GLU A 58 2.00 6.12 -23.28
C GLU A 58 1.89 5.96 -21.76
N PHE A 59 2.84 5.25 -21.13
CA PHE A 59 2.88 5.08 -19.68
C PHE A 59 2.89 6.41 -18.93
N PHE A 60 3.53 7.44 -19.47
CA PHE A 60 3.72 8.74 -18.81
C PHE A 60 2.57 9.71 -19.03
N GLU A 61 1.65 9.46 -19.95
CA GLU A 61 0.56 10.38 -20.30
C GLU A 61 -0.21 10.88 -19.06
N LYS A 62 -0.56 9.99 -18.12
CA LYS A 62 -1.28 10.38 -16.91
C LYS A 62 -0.43 11.24 -15.97
N TYR A 63 0.87 11.03 -15.92
CA TYR A 63 1.77 11.76 -15.00
C TYR A 63 2.15 13.14 -15.52
N VAL A 64 2.11 13.37 -16.82
CA VAL A 64 2.35 14.68 -17.42
C VAL A 64 1.06 15.50 -17.60
N THR A 65 -0.11 14.86 -17.48
CA THR A 65 -1.41 15.53 -17.62
C THR A 65 -2.13 15.75 -16.29
N GLN A 66 -1.80 14.98 -15.24
CA GLN A 66 -2.41 15.06 -13.92
C GLN A 66 -1.35 15.35 -12.85
N ASP A 67 -1.77 16.02 -11.79
CA ASP A 67 -0.91 16.29 -10.64
C ASP A 67 -1.05 15.16 -9.61
N PHE A 68 0.10 14.65 -9.16
CA PHE A 68 0.21 13.68 -8.07
C PHE A 68 0.96 14.31 -6.88
N VAL A 69 0.56 15.52 -6.52
CA VAL A 69 1.12 16.32 -5.43
C VAL A 69 0.16 16.37 -4.25
N PRO A 70 0.60 16.69 -3.03
CA PRO A 70 -0.28 16.81 -1.87
C PRO A 70 -1.39 17.83 -2.08
N VAL A 71 -2.63 17.44 -1.84
CA VAL A 71 -3.82 18.28 -1.98
C VAL A 71 -4.30 18.76 -0.62
N THR A 72 -4.38 17.87 0.38
CA THR A 72 -4.84 18.20 1.73
C THR A 72 -3.76 18.90 2.54
N GLU A 73 -4.15 19.85 3.40
CA GLU A 73 -3.18 20.63 4.20
C GLU A 73 -2.29 19.75 5.06
N ARG A 74 -2.85 18.71 5.66
CA ARG A 74 -2.09 17.79 6.49
C ARG A 74 -1.01 17.05 5.70
N VAL A 75 -1.33 16.59 4.49
CA VAL A 75 -0.37 15.89 3.63
C VAL A 75 0.69 16.85 3.09
N LYS A 76 0.33 18.09 2.76
CA LYS A 76 1.30 19.14 2.42
C LYS A 76 2.33 19.37 3.53
N GLU A 77 1.87 19.51 4.78
CA GLU A 77 2.75 19.65 5.96
C GLU A 77 3.72 18.47 6.09
N ILE A 78 3.22 17.23 5.92
CA ILE A 78 4.03 16.02 6.05
C ILE A 78 5.14 15.99 5.01
N PHE A 79 4.81 16.22 3.73
CA PHE A 79 5.80 16.19 2.66
C PHE A 79 6.75 17.39 2.74
N ALA A 80 6.29 18.57 3.11
CA ALA A 80 7.14 19.74 3.34
C ALA A 80 8.15 19.54 4.48
N ALA A 81 7.77 18.78 5.52
CA ALA A 81 8.67 18.43 6.64
C ALA A 81 9.58 17.23 6.32
N SER A 82 9.41 16.57 5.19
CA SER A 82 10.20 15.43 4.74
C SER A 82 11.29 15.87 3.77
N SER A 83 12.31 15.03 3.57
CA SER A 83 13.30 15.20 2.50
C SER A 83 12.90 14.49 1.20
N VAL A 84 11.68 13.97 1.11
CA VAL A 84 11.20 13.24 -0.05
C VAL A 84 10.87 14.22 -1.17
N HIS A 85 11.47 14.00 -2.34
CA HIS A 85 11.09 14.73 -3.54
C HIS A 85 9.71 14.26 -4.03
N VAL A 86 8.79 15.22 -4.16
CA VAL A 86 7.47 14.98 -4.76
C VAL A 86 7.56 15.44 -6.21
N PRO A 87 7.50 14.53 -7.19
CA PRO A 87 7.71 14.88 -8.59
C PRO A 87 6.58 15.73 -9.15
N THR A 88 6.93 16.78 -9.87
CA THR A 88 6.02 17.63 -10.64
C THR A 88 5.75 17.03 -12.02
N ARG A 89 4.80 17.60 -12.78
CA ARG A 89 4.56 17.19 -14.18
C ARG A 89 5.79 17.39 -15.05
N GLU A 90 6.56 18.45 -14.78
CA GLU A 90 7.81 18.74 -15.47
C GLU A 90 8.86 17.68 -15.20
N ASP A 91 9.00 17.24 -13.93
CA ASP A 91 9.90 16.14 -13.56
C ASP A 91 9.53 14.85 -14.28
N TRP A 92 8.24 14.53 -14.35
CA TRP A 92 7.72 13.36 -15.06
C TRP A 92 7.99 13.44 -16.57
N ALA A 93 7.82 14.61 -17.18
CA ALA A 93 8.10 14.82 -18.59
C ALA A 93 9.60 14.66 -18.88
N GLU A 94 10.46 15.21 -18.03
CA GLU A 94 11.92 15.06 -18.16
C GLU A 94 12.33 13.60 -18.01
N LEU A 95 11.79 12.88 -17.04
CA LEU A 95 12.06 11.46 -16.84
C LEU A 95 11.58 10.62 -18.04
N ALA A 96 10.41 10.92 -18.61
CA ALA A 96 9.90 10.26 -19.80
C ALA A 96 10.88 10.37 -20.98
N GLU A 97 11.42 11.56 -21.22
CA GLU A 97 12.40 11.77 -22.29
C GLU A 97 13.75 11.06 -22.01
N LYS A 98 14.20 11.02 -20.75
CA LYS A 98 15.38 10.25 -20.34
C LYS A 98 15.19 8.76 -20.60
N ILE A 99 14.01 8.23 -20.24
CA ILE A 99 13.69 6.80 -20.43
C ILE A 99 13.56 6.44 -21.91
N LYS A 100 12.94 7.29 -22.74
CA LYS A 100 12.88 7.06 -24.19
C LYS A 100 14.27 6.96 -24.83
N LYS A 101 15.24 7.71 -24.34
CA LYS A 101 16.62 7.74 -24.86
C LYS A 101 17.50 6.64 -24.26
N GLY A 102 17.41 6.42 -22.97
CA GLY A 102 18.33 5.57 -22.20
C GLY A 102 17.76 4.21 -21.82
N GLY A 103 16.45 4.00 -22.00
CA GLY A 103 15.77 2.75 -21.65
C GLY A 103 15.50 2.56 -20.18
N LEU A 104 15.05 1.38 -19.81
CA LEU A 104 14.88 0.90 -18.44
C LEU A 104 15.54 -0.47 -18.28
N TYR A 105 16.31 -0.63 -17.20
CA TYR A 105 16.96 -1.91 -16.90
C TYR A 105 15.96 -2.96 -16.38
N ASN A 106 15.04 -2.54 -15.51
CA ASN A 106 14.05 -3.42 -14.88
C ASN A 106 12.71 -3.32 -15.61
N ARG A 107 12.18 -4.48 -16.03
CA ARG A 107 10.84 -4.55 -16.63
C ARG A 107 9.73 -4.28 -15.61
N ASN A 108 9.91 -4.76 -14.39
CA ASN A 108 8.96 -4.59 -13.28
C ASN A 108 9.66 -3.94 -12.10
N LEU A 109 9.00 -2.99 -11.46
CA LEU A 109 9.59 -2.14 -10.44
C LEU A 109 8.98 -2.35 -9.06
N GLN A 110 7.65 -2.49 -8.97
CA GLN A 110 6.96 -2.51 -7.70
C GLN A 110 5.91 -3.61 -7.61
N ALA A 111 5.86 -4.25 -6.43
CA ALA A 111 4.77 -5.09 -5.97
C ALA A 111 4.47 -4.78 -4.50
N VAL A 112 3.26 -5.04 -4.05
CA VAL A 112 2.89 -4.95 -2.64
C VAL A 112 2.59 -6.35 -2.11
N PRO A 113 3.62 -7.08 -1.63
CA PRO A 113 3.47 -8.45 -1.13
C PRO A 113 2.79 -8.48 0.24
N PRO A 114 2.39 -9.67 0.75
CA PRO A 114 1.75 -9.80 2.06
C PRO A 114 2.62 -9.40 3.26
N THR A 115 3.93 -9.57 3.19
CA THR A 115 4.94 -9.17 4.19
C THR A 115 4.64 -9.56 5.65
N GLY A 116 3.95 -10.70 5.87
CA GLY A 116 3.47 -11.08 7.20
C GLY A 116 4.56 -11.17 8.27
N SER A 117 5.60 -11.98 8.06
CA SER A 117 6.70 -12.14 9.04
C SER A 117 7.63 -10.93 9.08
N ILE A 118 7.89 -10.28 7.95
CA ILE A 118 8.79 -9.14 7.85
C ILE A 118 8.21 -7.92 8.58
N SER A 119 6.87 -7.77 8.59
CA SER A 119 6.23 -6.65 9.29
C SER A 119 6.54 -6.62 10.78
N TYR A 120 6.71 -7.76 11.44
CA TYR A 120 7.11 -7.83 12.86
C TYR A 120 8.56 -7.38 13.07
N ILE A 121 9.46 -7.75 12.16
CA ILE A 121 10.87 -7.35 12.23
C ILE A 121 11.00 -5.83 12.05
N ASN A 122 10.24 -5.28 11.10
CA ASN A 122 10.27 -3.86 10.76
C ASN A 122 9.36 -2.99 11.61
N ASN A 123 8.66 -3.57 12.61
CA ASN A 123 7.65 -2.88 13.41
C ASN A 123 6.66 -2.09 12.53
N SER A 124 6.01 -2.80 11.59
CA SER A 124 5.05 -2.26 10.62
C SER A 124 3.84 -3.17 10.48
N THR A 125 2.88 -2.80 9.64
CA THR A 125 1.74 -3.66 9.27
C THR A 125 2.05 -4.49 8.04
N SER A 126 1.33 -5.61 7.85
CA SER A 126 1.42 -6.43 6.65
C SER A 126 0.87 -5.69 5.44
N SER A 127 1.58 -5.76 4.31
CA SER A 127 1.18 -5.07 3.08
C SER A 127 0.96 -3.56 3.34
N ILE A 128 -0.13 -3.00 2.83
CA ILE A 128 -0.62 -1.65 3.18
C ILE A 128 -1.97 -1.72 3.91
N HIS A 129 -2.24 -2.83 4.60
CA HIS A 129 -3.46 -2.97 5.40
C HIS A 129 -3.41 -2.10 6.65
N PRO A 130 -4.58 -1.70 7.18
CA PRO A 130 -4.65 -1.22 8.56
C PRO A 130 -4.29 -2.36 9.53
N ILE A 131 -4.11 -2.02 10.79
CA ILE A 131 -3.89 -3.03 11.83
C ILE A 131 -5.08 -3.99 11.89
N VAL A 132 -4.83 -5.26 12.22
CA VAL A 132 -5.88 -6.27 12.40
C VAL A 132 -6.49 -6.20 13.81
N ALA A 133 -5.66 -5.85 14.79
CA ALA A 133 -6.05 -5.58 16.17
C ALA A 133 -5.06 -4.60 16.81
N LYS A 134 -5.50 -3.86 17.83
CA LYS A 134 -4.61 -2.97 18.61
C LYS A 134 -3.50 -3.73 19.32
N VAL A 135 -3.80 -4.95 19.75
CA VAL A 135 -2.83 -5.90 20.30
C VAL A 135 -3.13 -7.27 19.68
N GLU A 136 -2.22 -7.75 18.87
CA GLU A 136 -2.31 -9.13 18.33
C GLU A 136 -1.79 -10.12 19.36
N ILE A 137 -2.53 -11.22 19.57
CA ILE A 137 -2.12 -12.31 20.46
C ILE A 137 -1.75 -13.49 19.59
N ARG A 138 -0.52 -13.98 19.71
CA ARG A 138 -0.04 -15.15 18.95
C ARG A 138 0.49 -16.23 19.87
N LYS A 139 0.31 -17.48 19.48
CA LYS A 139 0.91 -18.64 20.17
C LYS A 139 2.23 -18.97 19.46
N GLU A 140 3.33 -18.69 20.14
CA GLU A 140 4.68 -18.88 19.62
C GLU A 140 5.30 -20.16 20.24
N GLY A 141 5.13 -21.28 19.57
CA GLY A 141 5.75 -22.55 19.93
C GLY A 141 5.72 -22.88 21.45
N LYS A 142 6.90 -23.01 22.07
CA LYS A 142 7.05 -23.30 23.51
C LYS A 142 6.94 -22.06 24.42
N ILE A 143 6.98 -20.85 23.86
CA ILE A 143 6.95 -19.58 24.61
C ILE A 143 5.53 -19.30 25.12
N GLY A 144 4.50 -19.86 24.47
CA GLY A 144 3.11 -19.63 24.82
C GLY A 144 2.51 -18.42 24.07
N ARG A 145 1.67 -17.63 24.75
CA ARG A 145 1.04 -16.45 24.15
C ARG A 145 1.99 -15.25 24.17
N VAL A 146 2.22 -14.67 23.00
CA VAL A 146 3.00 -13.44 22.84
C VAL A 146 2.08 -12.33 22.36
N TYR A 147 2.22 -11.14 22.95
CA TYR A 147 1.39 -9.97 22.66
C TYR A 147 2.19 -9.00 21.80
N TYR A 148 1.64 -8.66 20.63
CA TYR A 148 2.22 -7.72 19.69
C TYR A 148 1.34 -6.46 19.63
N PRO A 149 1.67 -5.37 20.35
CA PRO A 149 0.96 -4.12 20.21
C PRO A 149 1.16 -3.54 18.82
N ALA A 150 0.17 -2.80 18.32
CA ALA A 150 0.26 -2.14 17.03
C ALA A 150 1.48 -1.21 16.97
N PRO A 151 2.18 -1.14 15.83
CA PRO A 151 3.39 -0.35 15.69
C PRO A 151 3.17 1.12 16.08
N PHE A 152 4.06 1.67 16.90
CA PHE A 152 4.06 3.08 17.35
C PHE A 152 2.79 3.56 18.08
N MET A 153 1.93 2.63 18.51
CA MET A 153 0.73 2.96 19.28
C MET A 153 1.08 3.46 20.67
N THR A 154 0.45 4.54 21.09
CA THR A 154 0.56 5.15 22.43
C THR A 154 -0.83 5.59 22.89
N ASN A 155 -0.98 5.96 24.18
CA ASN A 155 -2.25 6.48 24.67
C ASN A 155 -2.69 7.78 23.98
N ASP A 156 -1.73 8.59 23.51
CA ASP A 156 -2.00 9.90 22.91
C ASP A 156 -2.44 9.83 21.44
N ASN A 157 -2.32 8.65 20.80
CA ASN A 157 -2.65 8.46 19.39
C ASN A 157 -3.63 7.31 19.11
N LEU A 158 -4.26 6.76 20.14
CA LEU A 158 -5.20 5.63 20.03
C LEU A 158 -6.36 5.85 19.06
N GLU A 159 -6.79 7.09 18.86
CA GLU A 159 -7.88 7.45 17.95
C GLU A 159 -7.58 7.13 16.48
N TYR A 160 -6.31 7.11 16.09
CA TYR A 160 -5.87 6.77 14.73
C TYR A 160 -5.79 5.26 14.50
N TYR A 161 -5.84 4.45 15.58
CA TYR A 161 -5.68 2.99 15.54
C TYR A 161 -7.03 2.27 15.51
N ARG A 162 -7.76 2.46 14.41
CA ARG A 162 -8.94 1.64 14.11
C ARG A 162 -8.48 0.38 13.39
N ASP A 163 -9.02 -0.77 13.78
CA ASP A 163 -8.68 -2.03 13.14
C ASP A 163 -9.37 -2.21 11.77
N ALA A 164 -8.90 -3.19 11.02
CA ALA A 164 -9.39 -3.45 9.67
C ALA A 164 -10.88 -3.78 9.59
N TYR A 165 -11.42 -4.40 10.64
CA TYR A 165 -12.85 -4.73 10.73
C TYR A 165 -13.72 -3.50 11.02
N GLU A 166 -13.21 -2.56 11.84
CA GLU A 166 -13.87 -1.28 12.14
C GLU A 166 -13.83 -0.31 10.95
N ILE A 167 -12.74 -0.34 10.17
CA ILE A 167 -12.56 0.50 8.98
C ILE A 167 -13.48 0.04 7.86
N GLY A 168 -13.58 -1.28 7.68
CA GLY A 168 -14.43 -1.91 6.68
C GLY A 168 -13.80 -2.02 5.28
N PRO A 169 -14.37 -2.90 4.43
CA PRO A 169 -13.78 -3.28 3.15
C PRO A 169 -13.70 -2.13 2.14
N GLU A 170 -14.67 -1.22 2.11
CA GLU A 170 -14.72 -0.13 1.11
C GLU A 170 -13.52 0.80 1.23
N LYS A 171 -13.19 1.27 2.43
CA LYS A 171 -12.04 2.15 2.67
C LYS A 171 -10.71 1.48 2.40
N ILE A 172 -10.63 0.16 2.68
CA ILE A 172 -9.45 -0.63 2.35
C ILE A 172 -9.30 -0.73 0.84
N ILE A 173 -10.39 -1.04 0.10
CA ILE A 173 -10.40 -1.05 -1.36
C ILE A 173 -10.00 0.30 -1.94
N ASP A 174 -10.53 1.41 -1.42
CA ASP A 174 -10.18 2.75 -1.89
C ASP A 174 -8.68 3.05 -1.74
N THR A 175 -8.10 2.70 -0.60
CA THR A 175 -6.65 2.87 -0.36
C THR A 175 -5.82 2.04 -1.35
N TYR A 176 -6.20 0.79 -1.57
CA TYR A 176 -5.52 -0.08 -2.55
C TYR A 176 -5.74 0.39 -3.99
N ALA A 177 -6.91 0.92 -4.32
CA ALA A 177 -7.20 1.45 -5.65
C ALA A 177 -6.29 2.64 -5.99
N VAL A 178 -6.08 3.52 -5.03
CA VAL A 178 -5.15 4.65 -5.19
C VAL A 178 -3.72 4.14 -5.38
N ALA A 179 -3.25 3.20 -4.55
CA ALA A 179 -1.91 2.63 -4.69
C ALA A 179 -1.72 1.87 -6.02
N THR A 180 -2.75 1.14 -6.48
CA THR A 180 -2.73 0.34 -7.72
C THR A 180 -2.37 1.16 -8.95
N GLN A 181 -2.70 2.45 -8.96
CA GLN A 181 -2.38 3.33 -10.08
C GLN A 181 -0.87 3.49 -10.31
N HIS A 182 -0.06 3.27 -9.28
CA HIS A 182 1.37 3.50 -9.28
C HIS A 182 2.20 2.21 -9.14
N VAL A 183 1.55 1.06 -9.03
CA VAL A 183 2.20 -0.24 -8.85
C VAL A 183 2.00 -1.07 -10.11
N ASP A 184 3.09 -1.51 -10.73
CA ASP A 184 3.04 -2.27 -11.99
C ASP A 184 2.66 -3.74 -11.80
N GLN A 185 2.96 -4.34 -10.65
CA GLN A 185 2.60 -5.72 -10.34
C GLN A 185 1.36 -5.83 -9.44
N GLY A 186 1.21 -6.96 -8.76
CA GLY A 186 0.08 -7.23 -7.87
C GLY A 186 0.20 -6.56 -6.51
N LEU A 187 -0.96 -6.32 -5.89
CA LEU A 187 -1.09 -5.89 -4.50
C LEU A 187 -1.88 -6.97 -3.74
N SER A 188 -1.37 -7.37 -2.57
CA SER A 188 -2.02 -8.38 -1.72
C SER A 188 -3.14 -7.77 -0.89
N LEU A 189 -4.25 -7.48 -1.53
CA LEU A 189 -5.45 -6.94 -0.87
C LEU A 189 -6.20 -8.04 -0.12
N THR A 190 -6.25 -7.93 1.20
CA THR A 190 -7.12 -8.73 2.07
C THR A 190 -8.31 -7.89 2.53
N LEU A 191 -9.51 -8.44 2.45
CA LEU A 191 -10.74 -7.83 2.94
C LEU A 191 -11.11 -8.45 4.30
N PHE A 192 -11.60 -7.62 5.22
CA PHE A 192 -11.90 -8.00 6.59
C PHE A 192 -13.37 -7.78 6.89
N TYR A 193 -14.04 -8.82 7.42
CA TYR A 193 -15.47 -8.80 7.68
C TYR A 193 -15.79 -9.38 9.05
N PRO A 194 -16.82 -8.85 9.74
CA PRO A 194 -17.40 -9.52 10.91
C PRO A 194 -18.06 -10.85 10.49
N ASP A 195 -18.31 -11.73 11.44
CA ASP A 195 -18.98 -13.01 11.23
C ASP A 195 -20.45 -12.89 10.77
N THR A 196 -21.03 -11.71 10.89
CA THR A 196 -22.39 -11.39 10.42
C THR A 196 -22.47 -11.04 8.92
N VAL A 197 -21.35 -11.04 8.21
CA VAL A 197 -21.31 -10.72 6.78
C VAL A 197 -22.12 -11.71 5.95
N THR A 198 -22.84 -11.18 4.96
CA THR A 198 -23.59 -12.03 4.01
C THR A 198 -22.82 -12.20 2.70
N THR A 199 -23.14 -13.26 1.95
CA THR A 199 -22.62 -13.47 0.58
C THR A 199 -22.94 -12.30 -0.35
N ARG A 200 -24.04 -11.60 -0.10
CA ARG A 200 -24.39 -10.37 -0.85
C ARG A 200 -23.40 -9.25 -0.60
N ASP A 201 -22.95 -9.08 0.64
CA ASP A 201 -21.98 -8.04 1.00
C ASP A 201 -20.59 -8.35 0.44
N LEU A 202 -20.19 -9.63 0.46
CA LEU A 202 -18.99 -10.09 -0.22
C LEU A 202 -19.02 -9.76 -1.71
N ASN A 203 -20.10 -10.12 -2.40
CA ASN A 203 -20.24 -9.83 -3.83
C ASN A 203 -20.23 -8.32 -4.13
N LYS A 204 -20.84 -7.49 -3.30
CA LYS A 204 -20.75 -6.03 -3.45
C LYS A 204 -19.32 -5.53 -3.38
N SER A 205 -18.53 -6.02 -2.44
CA SER A 205 -17.12 -5.63 -2.30
C SER A 205 -16.27 -6.09 -3.48
N TYR A 206 -16.52 -7.29 -4.05
CA TYR A 206 -15.86 -7.74 -5.27
C TYR A 206 -16.17 -6.84 -6.46
N ILE A 207 -17.45 -6.50 -6.66
CA ILE A 207 -17.87 -5.61 -7.74
C ILE A 207 -17.28 -4.21 -7.53
N TYR A 208 -17.24 -3.74 -6.28
CA TYR A 208 -16.65 -2.45 -5.95
C TYR A 208 -15.16 -2.41 -6.25
N ALA A 209 -14.41 -3.41 -5.80
CA ALA A 209 -12.99 -3.54 -6.08
C ALA A 209 -12.69 -3.58 -7.59
N TRP A 210 -13.48 -4.36 -8.34
CA TRP A 210 -13.34 -4.41 -9.80
C TRP A 210 -13.60 -3.05 -10.45
N ARG A 211 -14.65 -2.33 -10.04
CA ARG A 211 -14.96 -0.97 -10.55
C ARG A 211 -13.88 0.05 -10.23
N LYS A 212 -13.15 -0.14 -9.12
CA LYS A 212 -12.02 0.69 -8.72
C LYS A 212 -10.70 0.33 -9.41
N GLY A 213 -10.71 -0.64 -10.32
CA GLY A 213 -9.51 -1.06 -11.08
C GLY A 213 -8.55 -1.94 -10.29
N ILE A 214 -9.00 -2.56 -9.19
CA ILE A 214 -8.19 -3.51 -8.43
C ILE A 214 -7.88 -4.73 -9.32
N LYS A 215 -6.61 -5.07 -9.47
CA LYS A 215 -6.14 -6.18 -10.32
C LYS A 215 -6.51 -7.55 -9.75
N THR A 216 -6.32 -7.74 -8.44
CA THR A 216 -6.55 -9.00 -7.74
C THR A 216 -6.99 -8.78 -6.31
N LEU A 217 -7.82 -9.71 -5.79
CA LEU A 217 -8.10 -9.86 -4.37
C LEU A 217 -7.31 -11.07 -3.86
N TYR A 218 -6.71 -10.95 -2.67
CA TYR A 218 -5.86 -11.99 -2.13
C TYR A 218 -6.62 -12.90 -1.15
N TYR A 219 -7.07 -12.35 0.00
CA TYR A 219 -7.85 -13.09 0.98
C TYR A 219 -9.09 -12.34 1.44
N MET A 220 -10.07 -13.11 1.95
CA MET A 220 -11.11 -12.61 2.82
C MET A 220 -10.92 -13.20 4.21
N ARG A 221 -10.92 -12.36 5.24
CA ARG A 221 -10.84 -12.77 6.64
C ARG A 221 -12.16 -12.47 7.34
N LEU A 222 -12.69 -13.49 7.99
CA LEU A 222 -13.87 -13.37 8.84
C LEU A 222 -13.42 -13.34 10.30
N ARG A 223 -13.89 -12.35 11.06
CA ARG A 223 -13.68 -12.31 12.51
C ARG A 223 -14.72 -13.20 13.16
N GLN A 224 -14.31 -14.25 13.80
CA GLN A 224 -15.21 -15.16 14.53
C GLN A 224 -15.29 -14.70 16.00
N MET A 225 -16.21 -13.81 16.31
CA MET A 225 -16.43 -13.24 17.64
C MET A 225 -16.56 -14.31 18.73
N ALA A 226 -17.21 -15.43 18.41
CA ALA A 226 -17.38 -16.57 19.33
C ALA A 226 -16.04 -17.24 19.74
N LEU A 227 -14.98 -17.06 18.98
CA LEU A 227 -13.67 -17.66 19.23
C LEU A 227 -12.66 -16.67 19.82
N GLU A 228 -13.02 -15.38 19.96
CA GLU A 228 -12.13 -14.38 20.53
C GLU A 228 -11.68 -14.76 21.95
N GLY A 229 -10.36 -14.75 22.15
CA GLY A 229 -9.76 -15.13 23.43
C GLY A 229 -9.72 -16.64 23.71
N THR A 230 -10.22 -17.49 22.83
CA THR A 230 -10.14 -18.97 22.97
C THR A 230 -8.83 -19.51 22.38
N GLU A 231 -8.47 -20.76 22.76
CA GLU A 231 -7.28 -21.42 22.20
C GLU A 231 -7.42 -21.75 20.70
N VAL A 232 -8.67 -21.81 20.20
CA VAL A 232 -9.00 -22.13 18.80
C VAL A 232 -8.72 -20.96 17.87
N GLU A 233 -8.81 -19.72 18.35
CA GLU A 233 -8.54 -18.51 17.56
C GLU A 233 -7.14 -18.53 16.91
N GLY A 234 -6.12 -18.99 17.65
CA GLY A 234 -4.75 -19.10 17.15
C GLY A 234 -4.57 -20.15 16.04
N CYS A 235 -5.40 -21.22 16.02
CA CYS A 235 -5.32 -22.28 15.02
C CYS A 235 -6.02 -21.92 13.71
N VAL A 236 -7.18 -21.24 13.78
CA VAL A 236 -7.97 -20.85 12.60
C VAL A 236 -7.27 -19.75 11.81
N SER A 237 -6.58 -18.85 12.48
CA SER A 237 -5.78 -17.78 11.83
C SER A 237 -4.59 -18.29 11.01
N CYS A 238 -4.09 -19.52 11.29
CA CYS A 238 -2.97 -20.12 10.56
C CYS A 238 -3.40 -21.04 9.40
N MET A 239 -4.68 -21.45 9.34
CA MET A 239 -5.19 -22.39 8.34
C MET A 239 -5.99 -21.75 7.21
N LEU A 240 -6.14 -20.45 7.21
CA LEU A 240 -6.74 -19.61 6.15
C LEU A 240 -5.73 -18.61 5.63
#